data_af00c4a232d3e74b8f30555e01a4a92a
#
_entry.id   af00c4a232d3e74b8f30555e01a4a92a
#
_cell.length_a   1.000
_cell.length_b   1.000
_cell.length_c   1.000
_cell.angle_alpha   90.00
_cell.angle_beta   90.00
_cell.angle_gamma   90.00
#
_symmetry.space_group_name_H-M   'P 1'
#
loop_
_entity.id
_entity.type
_entity.pdbx_description
1 polymer ?
#
loop_
_entity_poly.entity_id
_entity_poly.type
_entity_poly.pdbx_seq_one_letter_code
_entity_poly.pdbx_strand_id
1 'polypeptide(L)'
;MNLYAIKAIYLFEMHRTWRTIMQSVISPVLSTSLYFVVFGSAIGGRIPEISGVSYGAFIVPGLIMLSLLTQSISNASFGIYFPKFVGTIYEVLSAPVSYVEIVIAYVGAAATKSIILGLIILATAALFVPLRIEHPFVMLLYLVLTAVTFSLFGFIIGIWADGFEKLQLVPLMIVTPLTFLGGSFYSIDMLPPFWQNVTLLNPVVYLISGFRWSFYGLADVHIGTSLAMTALFLLGCMLVLRWIFKTGYRLKS
;
A
#
# COMPACT_ATOMS: atom_id res chain seq x y z
N MET A 1 -20.50 -12.79 -15.03
CA MET A 1 -19.19 -12.71 -14.34
C MET A 1 -18.59 -14.11 -14.24
N ASN A 2 -17.42 -14.32 -14.84
CA ASN A 2 -16.75 -15.63 -14.87
C ASN A 2 -15.91 -15.82 -13.60
N LEU A 3 -16.53 -16.35 -12.53
CA LEU A 3 -15.87 -16.59 -11.26
C LEU A 3 -14.72 -17.59 -11.33
N TYR A 4 -14.78 -18.55 -12.28
CA TYR A 4 -13.70 -19.53 -12.47
C TYR A 4 -12.43 -18.85 -12.99
N ALA A 5 -12.53 -17.91 -13.91
CA ALA A 5 -11.39 -17.15 -14.42
C ALA A 5 -10.78 -16.26 -13.33
N ILE A 6 -11.62 -15.56 -12.55
CA ILE A 6 -11.16 -14.76 -11.41
C ILE A 6 -10.38 -15.64 -10.43
N LYS A 7 -10.97 -16.78 -10.04
CA LYS A 7 -10.34 -17.74 -9.11
C LYS A 7 -9.02 -18.28 -9.66
N ALA A 8 -8.96 -18.61 -10.93
CA ALA A 8 -7.75 -19.17 -11.55
C ALA A 8 -6.58 -18.16 -11.51
N ILE A 9 -6.81 -16.92 -11.94
CA ILE A 9 -5.79 -15.87 -11.92
C ILE A 9 -5.39 -15.53 -10.48
N TYR A 10 -6.36 -15.38 -9.59
CA TYR A 10 -6.13 -15.08 -8.18
C TYR A 10 -5.27 -16.17 -7.50
N LEU A 11 -5.62 -17.45 -7.65
CA LEU A 11 -4.86 -18.56 -7.08
C LEU A 11 -3.46 -18.68 -7.67
N PHE A 12 -3.30 -18.46 -8.99
CA PHE A 12 -1.99 -18.42 -9.62
C PHE A 12 -1.08 -17.37 -8.99
N GLU A 13 -1.61 -16.16 -8.77
CA GLU A 13 -0.90 -15.08 -8.10
C GLU A 13 -0.57 -15.40 -6.63
N MET A 14 -1.50 -16.02 -5.90
CA MET A 14 -1.24 -16.44 -4.52
C MET A 14 -0.17 -17.52 -4.43
N HIS A 15 -0.19 -18.52 -5.32
CA HIS A 15 0.87 -19.55 -5.38
C HIS A 15 2.24 -18.97 -5.72
N ARG A 16 2.29 -17.93 -6.57
CA ARG A 16 3.55 -17.22 -6.86
C ARG A 16 4.14 -16.61 -5.59
N THR A 17 3.32 -16.02 -4.74
CA THR A 17 3.78 -15.44 -3.47
C THR A 17 4.40 -16.48 -2.54
N TRP A 18 3.81 -17.67 -2.49
CA TRP A 18 4.34 -18.74 -1.68
C TRP A 18 5.75 -19.19 -2.11
N ARG A 19 6.01 -19.17 -3.43
CA ARG A 19 7.36 -19.45 -3.97
C ARG A 19 8.37 -18.33 -3.68
N THR A 20 7.92 -17.12 -3.46
CA THR A 20 8.77 -15.94 -3.21
C THR A 20 8.61 -15.40 -1.77
N ILE A 21 8.25 -16.26 -0.81
CA ILE A 21 7.92 -15.86 0.56
C ILE A 21 9.06 -15.11 1.26
N MET A 22 10.31 -15.45 0.97
CA MET A 22 11.48 -14.74 1.50
C MET A 22 11.48 -13.26 1.13
N GLN A 23 11.18 -12.93 -0.12
CA GLN A 23 11.14 -11.54 -0.60
C GLN A 23 9.82 -10.85 -0.26
N SER A 24 8.71 -11.58 -0.33
CA SER A 24 7.37 -11.00 -0.21
C SER A 24 6.95 -10.77 1.25
N VAL A 25 7.49 -11.53 2.20
CA VAL A 25 7.10 -11.48 3.61
C VAL A 25 8.31 -11.28 4.52
N ILE A 26 9.31 -12.16 4.45
CA ILE A 26 10.40 -12.16 5.43
C ILE A 26 11.24 -10.89 5.33
N SER A 27 11.62 -10.47 4.13
CA SER A 27 12.42 -9.25 3.93
C SER A 27 11.71 -7.98 4.44
N PRO A 28 10.44 -7.69 4.11
CA PRO A 28 9.71 -6.55 4.66
C PRO A 28 9.55 -6.61 6.19
N VAL A 29 9.28 -7.79 6.76
CA VAL A 29 9.13 -7.97 8.20
C VAL A 29 10.45 -7.69 8.92
N LEU A 30 11.56 -8.24 8.42
CA LEU A 30 12.91 -7.98 8.98
C LEU A 30 13.27 -6.49 8.91
N SER A 31 13.05 -5.85 7.74
CA SER A 31 13.31 -4.42 7.58
C SER A 31 12.50 -3.58 8.57
N THR A 32 11.20 -3.86 8.71
CA THR A 32 10.32 -3.14 9.62
C THR A 32 10.71 -3.41 11.09
N SER A 33 11.10 -4.64 11.43
CA SER A 33 11.60 -4.96 12.78
C SER A 33 12.87 -4.18 13.12
N LEU A 34 13.79 -4.02 12.16
CA LEU A 34 14.98 -3.17 12.34
C LEU A 34 14.61 -1.71 12.52
N TYR A 35 13.61 -1.21 11.81
CA TYR A 35 13.09 0.14 12.06
C TYR A 35 12.57 0.28 13.49
N PHE A 36 11.83 -0.67 14.04
CA PHE A 36 11.36 -0.63 15.42
C PHE A 36 12.52 -0.62 16.41
N VAL A 37 13.54 -1.44 16.20
CA VAL A 37 14.73 -1.48 17.07
C VAL A 37 15.50 -0.16 16.99
N VAL A 38 15.80 0.32 15.79
CA VAL A 38 16.63 1.53 15.61
C VAL A 38 15.88 2.77 16.06
N PHE A 39 14.69 3.01 15.53
CA PHE A 39 13.92 4.23 15.83
C PHE A 39 13.29 4.17 17.22
N GLY A 40 12.79 3.03 17.65
CA GLY A 40 12.23 2.87 18.99
C GLY A 40 13.26 3.04 20.09
N SER A 41 14.48 2.51 19.94
CA SER A 41 15.53 2.61 20.96
C SER A 41 16.37 3.89 20.82
N ALA A 42 16.87 4.21 19.62
CA ALA A 42 17.80 5.32 19.44
C ALA A 42 17.11 6.70 19.50
N ILE A 43 15.93 6.84 18.91
CA ILE A 43 15.18 8.09 18.90
C ILE A 43 14.20 8.14 20.08
N GLY A 44 13.56 7.03 20.44
CA GLY A 44 12.67 6.94 21.59
C GLY A 44 13.37 7.28 22.92
N GLY A 45 14.70 7.08 23.01
CA GLY A 45 15.50 7.56 24.15
C GLY A 45 15.63 9.08 24.25
N ARG A 46 15.42 9.83 23.15
CA ARG A 46 15.48 11.30 23.09
C ARG A 46 14.12 11.97 23.01
N ILE A 47 13.18 11.32 22.35
CA ILE A 47 11.78 11.75 22.22
C ILE A 47 10.93 10.62 22.81
N PRO A 48 10.65 10.65 24.11
CA PRO A 48 9.95 9.54 24.77
C PRO A 48 8.52 9.39 24.28
N GLU A 49 7.83 10.51 24.01
CA GLU A 49 6.41 10.52 23.65
C GLU A 49 6.09 11.59 22.60
N ILE A 50 5.12 11.29 21.74
CA ILE A 50 4.46 12.24 20.84
C ILE A 50 2.96 12.18 21.17
N SER A 51 2.37 13.33 21.58
CA SER A 51 0.95 13.44 21.93
C SER A 51 0.47 12.38 22.93
N GLY A 52 1.32 11.99 23.90
CA GLY A 52 0.98 11.01 24.94
C GLY A 52 1.12 9.53 24.51
N VAL A 53 1.68 9.28 23.33
CA VAL A 53 1.99 7.94 22.83
C VAL A 53 3.50 7.77 22.76
N SER A 54 4.02 6.63 23.24
CA SER A 54 5.46 6.35 23.13
C SER A 54 5.92 6.41 21.68
N TYR A 55 7.09 6.97 21.42
CA TYR A 55 7.60 7.16 20.06
C TYR A 55 7.61 5.84 19.26
N GLY A 56 8.02 4.73 19.86
CA GLY A 56 8.01 3.43 19.22
C GLY A 56 6.61 2.99 18.77
N ALA A 57 5.59 3.23 19.59
CA ALA A 57 4.21 2.92 19.24
C ALA A 57 3.64 3.90 18.18
N PHE A 58 4.01 5.18 18.25
CA PHE A 58 3.58 6.22 17.31
C PHE A 58 3.99 5.93 15.86
N ILE A 59 5.18 5.36 15.63
CA ILE A 59 5.68 5.08 14.28
C ILE A 59 5.07 3.81 13.66
N VAL A 60 4.45 2.92 14.44
CA VAL A 60 3.88 1.64 13.95
C VAL A 60 2.91 1.83 12.79
N PRO A 61 1.87 2.68 12.88
CA PRO A 61 0.94 2.89 11.77
C PRO A 61 1.64 3.39 10.50
N GLY A 62 2.61 4.29 10.63
CA GLY A 62 3.40 4.81 9.51
C GLY A 62 4.23 3.73 8.81
N LEU A 63 4.89 2.85 9.57
CA LEU A 63 5.69 1.74 9.03
C LEU A 63 4.83 0.67 8.36
N ILE A 64 3.66 0.37 8.92
CA ILE A 64 2.70 -0.53 8.29
C ILE A 64 2.24 0.06 6.95
N MET A 65 1.90 1.35 6.90
CA MET A 65 1.48 2.03 5.68
C MET A 65 2.61 2.08 4.64
N LEU A 66 3.84 2.37 5.02
CA LEU A 66 5.00 2.35 4.12
C LEU A 66 5.14 0.97 3.42
N SER A 67 5.07 -0.10 4.21
CA SER A 67 5.17 -1.46 3.70
C SER A 67 3.95 -1.84 2.85
N LEU A 68 2.75 -1.47 3.28
CA LEU A 68 1.50 -1.74 2.58
C LEU A 68 1.47 -1.07 1.19
N LEU A 69 1.82 0.21 1.11
CA LEU A 69 1.87 1.00 -0.12
C LEU A 69 2.87 0.40 -1.12
N THR A 70 4.11 0.20 -0.68
CA THR A 70 5.18 -0.35 -1.52
C THR A 70 4.85 -1.75 -2.04
N GLN A 71 4.34 -2.62 -1.18
CA GLN A 71 4.02 -4.00 -1.56
C GLN A 71 2.76 -4.09 -2.42
N SER A 72 1.74 -3.27 -2.16
CA SER A 72 0.54 -3.22 -3.00
C SER A 72 0.88 -2.83 -4.44
N ILE A 73 1.70 -1.78 -4.60
CA ILE A 73 2.15 -1.33 -5.92
C ILE A 73 3.02 -2.41 -6.58
N SER A 74 4.04 -2.91 -5.89
CA SER A 74 4.99 -3.87 -6.46
C SER A 74 4.31 -5.18 -6.87
N ASN A 75 3.44 -5.74 -6.02
CA ASN A 75 2.73 -6.97 -6.32
C ASN A 75 1.78 -6.83 -7.51
N ALA A 76 1.03 -5.73 -7.58
CA ALA A 76 0.07 -5.50 -8.65
C ALA A 76 0.76 -5.16 -9.97
N SER A 77 1.78 -4.30 -9.94
CA SER A 77 2.52 -3.89 -11.13
C SER A 77 3.28 -5.08 -11.76
N PHE A 78 3.96 -5.88 -10.95
CA PHE A 78 4.62 -7.09 -11.43
C PHE A 78 3.61 -8.12 -11.93
N GLY A 79 2.45 -8.26 -11.26
CA GLY A 79 1.41 -9.21 -11.61
C GLY A 79 0.91 -9.06 -13.04
N ILE A 80 0.69 -7.84 -13.51
CA ILE A 80 0.24 -7.58 -14.89
C ILE A 80 1.40 -7.41 -15.88
N TYR A 81 2.53 -6.85 -15.43
CA TYR A 81 3.68 -6.62 -16.32
C TYR A 81 4.36 -7.92 -16.73
N PHE A 82 4.53 -8.89 -15.84
CA PHE A 82 5.22 -10.14 -16.15
C PHE A 82 4.51 -10.95 -17.25
N PRO A 83 3.19 -11.20 -17.22
CA PRO A 83 2.47 -11.78 -18.36
C PRO A 83 2.63 -11.00 -19.66
N LYS A 84 2.68 -9.66 -19.59
CA LYS A 84 2.92 -8.81 -20.76
C LYS A 84 4.33 -9.04 -21.31
N PHE A 85 5.35 -9.10 -20.46
CA PHE A 85 6.75 -9.30 -20.83
C PHE A 85 7.00 -10.66 -21.48
N VAL A 86 6.38 -11.75 -20.97
CA VAL A 86 6.53 -13.11 -21.53
C VAL A 86 5.53 -13.42 -22.64
N GLY A 87 4.60 -12.49 -22.95
CA GLY A 87 3.61 -12.67 -24.01
C GLY A 87 2.35 -13.44 -23.61
N THR A 88 2.26 -14.02 -22.43
CA THR A 88 1.08 -14.77 -21.96
C THR A 88 -0.15 -13.88 -21.70
N ILE A 89 0.02 -12.56 -21.69
CA ILE A 89 -1.09 -11.61 -21.59
C ILE A 89 -2.10 -11.78 -22.74
N TYR A 90 -1.64 -12.18 -23.92
CA TYR A 90 -2.51 -12.40 -25.08
C TYR A 90 -3.49 -13.57 -24.86
N GLU A 91 -3.08 -14.60 -24.12
CA GLU A 91 -3.93 -15.73 -23.74
C GLU A 91 -5.05 -15.25 -22.79
N VAL A 92 -4.69 -14.40 -21.82
CA VAL A 92 -5.65 -13.82 -20.88
C VAL A 92 -6.64 -12.90 -21.59
N LEU A 93 -6.16 -12.05 -22.53
CA LEU A 93 -6.99 -11.11 -23.29
C LEU A 93 -7.87 -11.79 -24.37
N SER A 94 -7.48 -12.97 -24.88
CA SER A 94 -8.26 -13.76 -25.84
C SER A 94 -9.29 -14.68 -25.19
N ALA A 95 -9.15 -14.94 -23.89
CA ALA A 95 -10.11 -15.71 -23.11
C ALA A 95 -11.45 -14.94 -22.98
N PRO A 96 -12.58 -15.63 -22.80
CA PRO A 96 -13.89 -15.01 -22.59
C PRO A 96 -14.02 -14.41 -21.17
N VAL A 97 -13.14 -13.45 -20.85
CA VAL A 97 -13.02 -12.80 -19.56
C VAL A 97 -13.12 -11.28 -19.75
N SER A 98 -13.97 -10.64 -18.97
CA SER A 98 -14.10 -9.17 -19.02
C SER A 98 -12.90 -8.49 -18.34
N TYR A 99 -12.61 -7.26 -18.76
CA TYR A 99 -11.54 -6.47 -18.12
C TYR A 99 -11.75 -6.27 -16.62
N VAL A 100 -13.01 -6.17 -16.17
CA VAL A 100 -13.34 -6.04 -14.75
C VAL A 100 -12.91 -7.29 -13.98
N GLU A 101 -13.11 -8.48 -14.54
CA GLU A 101 -12.73 -9.76 -13.94
C GLU A 101 -11.21 -9.88 -13.86
N ILE A 102 -10.48 -9.44 -14.89
CA ILE A 102 -9.02 -9.40 -14.89
C ILE A 102 -8.51 -8.47 -13.77
N VAL A 103 -9.05 -7.25 -13.69
CA VAL A 103 -8.67 -6.28 -12.66
C VAL A 103 -8.97 -6.83 -11.25
N ILE A 104 -10.17 -7.35 -11.02
CA ILE A 104 -10.56 -7.93 -9.73
C ILE A 104 -9.60 -9.06 -9.31
N ALA A 105 -9.22 -9.92 -10.24
CA ALA A 105 -8.35 -11.05 -9.95
C ALA A 105 -6.92 -10.62 -9.56
N TYR A 106 -6.26 -9.80 -10.37
CA TYR A 106 -4.89 -9.35 -10.12
C TYR A 106 -4.80 -8.38 -8.93
N VAL A 107 -5.68 -7.38 -8.91
CA VAL A 107 -5.73 -6.39 -7.82
C VAL A 107 -6.15 -7.03 -6.50
N GLY A 108 -7.14 -7.92 -6.55
CA GLY A 108 -7.59 -8.68 -5.38
C GLY A 108 -6.46 -9.55 -4.79
N ALA A 109 -5.70 -10.25 -5.63
CA ALA A 109 -4.55 -11.02 -5.17
C ALA A 109 -3.45 -10.13 -4.57
N ALA A 110 -3.10 -9.02 -5.22
CA ALA A 110 -2.09 -8.09 -4.73
C ALA A 110 -2.52 -7.44 -3.41
N ALA A 111 -3.77 -6.98 -3.31
CA ALA A 111 -4.33 -6.41 -2.09
C ALA A 111 -4.33 -7.43 -0.93
N THR A 112 -4.76 -8.67 -1.17
CA THR A 112 -4.75 -9.73 -0.16
C THR A 112 -3.35 -9.99 0.37
N LYS A 113 -2.34 -10.10 -0.50
CA LYS A 113 -0.93 -10.28 -0.12
C LYS A 113 -0.46 -9.14 0.79
N SER A 114 -0.78 -7.91 0.42
CA SER A 114 -0.36 -6.72 1.15
C SER A 114 -1.08 -6.57 2.49
N ILE A 115 -2.36 -6.94 2.57
CA ILE A 115 -3.12 -6.98 3.82
C ILE A 115 -2.52 -8.01 4.78
N ILE A 116 -2.24 -9.22 4.30
CA ILE A 116 -1.60 -10.28 5.10
C ILE A 116 -0.25 -9.78 5.64
N LEU A 117 0.57 -9.17 4.79
CA LEU A 117 1.85 -8.59 5.23
C LEU A 117 1.66 -7.49 6.28
N GLY A 118 0.72 -6.57 6.07
CA GLY A 118 0.40 -5.51 7.04
C GLY A 118 -0.01 -6.06 8.40
N LEU A 119 -0.81 -7.13 8.42
CA LEU A 119 -1.20 -7.82 9.65
C LEU A 119 -0.02 -8.55 10.32
N ILE A 120 0.88 -9.15 9.54
CA ILE A 120 2.10 -9.77 10.07
C ILE A 120 3.01 -8.71 10.69
N ILE A 121 3.19 -7.55 10.03
CA ILE A 121 3.97 -6.43 10.58
C ILE A 121 3.32 -5.89 11.86
N LEU A 122 1.99 -5.77 11.91
CA LEU A 122 1.26 -5.36 13.10
C LEU A 122 1.50 -6.34 14.26
N ALA A 123 1.37 -7.65 14.00
CA ALA A 123 1.64 -8.68 14.99
C ALA A 123 3.11 -8.66 15.48
N THR A 124 4.04 -8.41 14.56
CA THR A 124 5.47 -8.25 14.89
C THR A 124 5.69 -7.01 15.74
N ALA A 125 5.09 -5.86 15.38
CA ALA A 125 5.20 -4.62 16.14
C ALA A 125 4.71 -4.77 17.59
N ALA A 126 3.65 -5.55 17.80
CA ALA A 126 3.11 -5.85 19.14
C ALA A 126 4.10 -6.57 20.07
N LEU A 127 5.16 -7.20 19.52
CA LEU A 127 6.24 -7.81 20.31
C LEU A 127 7.26 -6.78 20.83
N PHE A 128 7.35 -5.62 20.17
CA PHE A 128 8.35 -4.59 20.48
C PHE A 128 7.77 -3.44 21.32
N VAL A 129 6.49 -3.11 21.10
CA VAL A 129 5.85 -1.96 21.73
C VAL A 129 4.43 -2.28 22.16
N PRO A 130 3.94 -1.71 23.28
CA PRO A 130 2.55 -1.85 23.68
C PRO A 130 1.66 -1.08 22.71
N LEU A 131 0.86 -1.80 21.93
CA LEU A 131 -0.08 -1.23 20.97
C LEU A 131 -1.47 -1.10 21.60
N ARG A 132 -2.13 0.02 21.33
CA ARG A 132 -3.53 0.24 21.64
C ARG A 132 -4.30 0.49 20.34
N ILE A 133 -5.31 -0.30 20.08
CA ILE A 133 -6.18 -0.16 18.91
C ILE A 133 -7.55 0.24 19.42
N GLU A 134 -7.89 1.53 19.29
CA GLU A 134 -9.17 2.06 19.80
C GLU A 134 -10.32 1.73 18.84
N HIS A 135 -10.04 1.76 17.52
CA HIS A 135 -11.06 1.55 16.49
C HIS A 135 -10.66 0.45 15.49
N PRO A 136 -10.78 -0.85 15.88
CA PRO A 136 -10.29 -1.97 15.06
C PRO A 136 -11.00 -2.09 13.69
N PHE A 137 -12.29 -1.75 13.60
CA PHE A 137 -13.00 -1.75 12.32
C PHE A 137 -12.50 -0.67 11.37
N VAL A 138 -12.17 0.51 11.88
CA VAL A 138 -11.60 1.60 11.08
C VAL A 138 -10.18 1.25 10.63
N MET A 139 -9.40 0.62 11.51
CA MET A 139 -8.08 0.08 11.17
C MET A 139 -8.17 -0.89 9.98
N LEU A 140 -9.05 -1.88 10.04
CA LEU A 140 -9.25 -2.83 8.95
C LEU A 140 -9.76 -2.16 7.67
N LEU A 141 -10.68 -1.19 7.79
CA LEU A 141 -11.19 -0.41 6.66
C LEU A 141 -10.05 0.31 5.93
N TYR A 142 -9.20 1.05 6.66
CA TYR A 142 -8.05 1.74 6.06
C TYR A 142 -7.05 0.77 5.45
N LEU A 143 -6.78 -0.35 6.11
CA LEU A 143 -5.87 -1.38 5.61
C LEU A 143 -6.36 -1.96 4.28
N VAL A 144 -7.64 -2.31 4.18
CA VAL A 144 -8.25 -2.82 2.94
C VAL A 144 -8.32 -1.73 1.87
N LEU A 145 -8.82 -0.54 2.23
CA LEU A 145 -9.00 0.57 1.30
C LEU A 145 -7.66 1.01 0.69
N THR A 146 -6.62 1.12 1.51
CA THR A 146 -5.27 1.44 1.06
C THR A 146 -4.69 0.35 0.17
N ALA A 147 -4.78 -0.92 0.58
CA ALA A 147 -4.28 -2.04 -0.20
C ALA A 147 -4.95 -2.13 -1.58
N VAL A 148 -6.27 -1.99 -1.66
CA VAL A 148 -7.01 -2.01 -2.93
C VAL A 148 -6.63 -0.82 -3.80
N THR A 149 -6.62 0.39 -3.24
CA THR A 149 -6.31 1.63 -3.98
C THR A 149 -4.92 1.59 -4.59
N PHE A 150 -3.92 1.21 -3.80
CA PHE A 150 -2.54 1.17 -4.28
C PHE A 150 -2.22 -0.08 -5.11
N SER A 151 -2.98 -1.15 -4.98
CA SER A 151 -2.92 -2.25 -5.95
C SER A 151 -3.51 -1.85 -7.31
N LEU A 152 -4.61 -1.07 -7.35
CA LEU A 152 -5.13 -0.48 -8.60
C LEU A 152 -4.10 0.46 -9.23
N PHE A 153 -3.49 1.33 -8.45
CA PHE A 153 -2.43 2.22 -8.90
C PHE A 153 -1.22 1.45 -9.43
N GLY A 154 -0.77 0.42 -8.71
CA GLY A 154 0.30 -0.49 -9.16
C GLY A 154 -0.05 -1.22 -10.45
N PHE A 155 -1.30 -1.66 -10.61
CA PHE A 155 -1.77 -2.30 -11.84
C PHE A 155 -1.69 -1.34 -13.05
N ILE A 156 -2.05 -0.06 -12.87
CA ILE A 156 -1.88 0.99 -13.89
C ILE A 156 -0.40 1.15 -14.27
N ILE A 157 0.50 1.21 -13.27
CA ILE A 157 1.95 1.30 -13.48
C ILE A 157 2.46 0.09 -14.28
N GLY A 158 2.00 -1.12 -13.95
CA GLY A 158 2.39 -2.33 -14.65
C GLY A 158 1.97 -2.35 -16.12
N ILE A 159 0.80 -1.78 -16.45
CA ILE A 159 0.39 -1.61 -17.85
C ILE A 159 1.25 -0.56 -18.56
N TRP A 160 1.55 0.55 -17.87
CA TRP A 160 2.33 1.65 -18.43
C TRP A 160 3.81 1.32 -18.63
N ALA A 161 4.39 0.48 -17.78
CA ALA A 161 5.79 0.14 -17.80
C ALA A 161 6.18 -0.63 -19.08
N ASP A 162 7.36 -0.32 -19.60
CA ASP A 162 8.00 -0.99 -20.75
C ASP A 162 9.32 -1.71 -20.34
N GLY A 163 9.67 -1.66 -19.05
CA GLY A 163 10.83 -2.34 -18.46
C GLY A 163 10.67 -2.57 -16.97
N PHE A 164 11.37 -3.58 -16.42
CA PHE A 164 11.37 -3.89 -14.98
C PHE A 164 11.86 -2.73 -14.12
N GLU A 165 12.74 -1.89 -14.65
CA GLU A 165 13.23 -0.70 -13.95
C GLU A 165 12.09 0.25 -13.58
N LYS A 166 11.14 0.48 -14.51
CA LYS A 166 10.00 1.38 -14.26
C LYS A 166 9.07 0.87 -13.17
N LEU A 167 8.99 -0.44 -12.95
CA LEU A 167 8.20 -1.00 -11.86
C LEU A 167 8.78 -0.64 -10.49
N GLN A 168 10.10 -0.52 -10.39
CA GLN A 168 10.80 -0.18 -9.16
C GLN A 168 10.92 1.33 -8.93
N LEU A 169 10.97 2.12 -10.01
CA LEU A 169 11.13 3.58 -9.93
C LEU A 169 9.99 4.24 -9.14
N VAL A 170 8.74 3.86 -9.39
CA VAL A 170 7.59 4.50 -8.73
C VAL A 170 7.55 4.21 -7.23
N PRO A 171 7.64 2.95 -6.74
CA PRO A 171 7.72 2.71 -5.30
C PRO A 171 8.91 3.40 -4.63
N LEU A 172 10.09 3.34 -5.24
CA LEU A 172 11.32 3.82 -4.62
C LEU A 172 11.45 5.35 -4.66
N MET A 173 11.17 5.98 -5.81
CA MET A 173 11.43 7.40 -6.01
C MET A 173 10.24 8.31 -5.71
N ILE A 174 9.03 7.77 -5.72
CA ILE A 174 7.81 8.55 -5.49
C ILE A 174 7.17 8.15 -4.16
N VAL A 175 6.78 6.88 -4.02
CA VAL A 175 5.98 6.45 -2.85
C VAL A 175 6.77 6.53 -1.56
N THR A 176 8.03 6.08 -1.57
CA THR A 176 8.87 6.12 -0.35
C THR A 176 9.08 7.55 0.15
N PRO A 177 9.53 8.54 -0.65
CA PRO A 177 9.63 9.93 -0.19
C PRO A 177 8.29 10.53 0.25
N LEU A 178 7.19 10.26 -0.48
CA LEU A 178 5.85 10.72 -0.09
C LEU A 178 5.41 10.13 1.26
N THR A 179 5.76 8.87 1.53
CA THR A 179 5.41 8.22 2.80
C THR A 179 6.23 8.80 3.96
N PHE A 180 7.51 9.10 3.74
CA PHE A 180 8.33 9.79 4.73
C PHE A 180 7.79 11.20 5.00
N LEU A 181 7.52 11.98 3.96
CA LEU A 181 6.92 13.32 4.08
C LEU A 181 5.47 13.24 4.61
N GLY A 182 4.82 12.09 4.49
CA GLY A 182 3.45 11.83 4.95
C GLY A 182 3.28 11.68 6.46
N GLY A 183 4.32 11.94 7.26
CA GLY A 183 4.23 11.86 8.72
C GLY A 183 4.34 10.43 9.27
N SER A 184 5.05 9.52 8.58
CA SER A 184 5.26 8.15 9.09
C SER A 184 6.02 8.12 10.40
N PHE A 185 6.98 9.04 10.62
CA PHE A 185 7.91 9.05 11.72
C PHE A 185 7.78 10.26 12.66
N TYR A 186 6.88 11.21 12.34
CA TYR A 186 6.65 12.45 13.09
C TYR A 186 5.20 12.90 12.90
N SER A 187 4.73 13.81 13.75
CA SER A 187 3.46 14.50 13.52
C SER A 187 3.68 15.72 12.62
N ILE A 188 2.71 16.05 11.77
CA ILE A 188 2.78 17.18 10.85
C ILE A 188 3.02 18.49 11.60
N ASP A 189 2.48 18.62 12.82
CA ASP A 189 2.66 19.81 13.67
C ASP A 189 4.11 20.07 14.08
N MET A 190 4.99 19.07 13.96
CA MET A 190 6.42 19.21 14.25
C MET A 190 7.20 19.88 13.10
N LEU A 191 6.57 20.04 11.91
CA LEU A 191 7.20 20.65 10.76
C LEU A 191 7.06 22.19 10.78
N PRO A 192 8.01 22.93 10.15
CA PRO A 192 7.83 24.35 9.88
C PRO A 192 6.55 24.61 9.03
N PRO A 193 5.87 25.77 9.20
CA PRO A 193 4.58 26.06 8.56
C PRO A 193 4.55 25.86 7.04
N PHE A 194 5.64 26.17 6.36
CA PHE A 194 5.76 25.94 4.92
C PHE A 194 5.62 24.46 4.58
N TRP A 195 6.34 23.59 5.29
CA TRP A 195 6.33 22.14 5.05
C TRP A 195 5.01 21.49 5.48
N GLN A 196 4.31 22.03 6.49
CA GLN A 196 2.97 21.56 6.85
C GLN A 196 2.02 21.69 5.65
N ASN A 197 2.01 22.87 4.98
CA ASN A 197 1.18 23.09 3.80
C ASN A 197 1.58 22.19 2.60
N VAL A 198 2.87 22.00 2.37
CA VAL A 198 3.36 21.09 1.31
C VAL A 198 2.94 19.65 1.61
N THR A 199 3.02 19.25 2.86
CA THR A 199 2.64 17.90 3.30
C THR A 199 1.14 17.63 3.07
N LEU A 200 0.27 18.61 3.25
CA LEU A 200 -1.17 18.46 2.96
C LEU A 200 -1.51 18.25 1.48
N LEU A 201 -0.60 18.55 0.55
CA LEU A 201 -0.75 18.20 -0.86
C LEU A 201 -0.43 16.72 -1.14
N ASN A 202 0.20 16.04 -0.19
CA ASN A 202 0.58 14.66 -0.29
C ASN A 202 -0.61 13.71 0.01
N PRO A 203 -1.09 12.89 -0.93
CA PRO A 203 -2.21 11.99 -0.67
C PRO A 203 -1.92 10.93 0.40
N VAL A 204 -0.66 10.59 0.64
CA VAL A 204 -0.25 9.58 1.61
C VAL A 204 -0.48 10.04 3.05
N VAL A 205 -0.44 11.34 3.31
CA VAL A 205 -0.75 11.93 4.63
C VAL A 205 -2.12 11.49 5.14
N TYR A 206 -3.11 11.54 4.28
CA TYR A 206 -4.49 11.20 4.62
C TYR A 206 -4.64 9.72 5.01
N LEU A 207 -3.87 8.85 4.35
CA LEU A 207 -3.84 7.42 4.68
C LEU A 207 -3.19 7.15 6.03
N ILE A 208 -2.01 7.74 6.27
CA ILE A 208 -1.26 7.55 7.50
C ILE A 208 -2.00 8.15 8.68
N SER A 209 -2.52 9.39 8.53
CA SER A 209 -3.27 10.07 9.56
C SER A 209 -4.54 9.31 9.95
N GLY A 210 -5.35 8.89 8.98
CA GLY A 210 -6.56 8.12 9.24
C GLY A 210 -6.28 6.73 9.84
N PHE A 211 -5.22 6.08 9.38
CA PHE A 211 -4.81 4.79 9.96
C PHE A 211 -4.28 4.95 11.39
N ARG A 212 -3.48 6.00 11.67
CA ARG A 212 -3.01 6.33 13.03
C ARG A 212 -4.16 6.65 13.96
N TRP A 213 -5.16 7.38 13.48
CA TRP A 213 -6.35 7.68 14.26
C TRP A 213 -7.04 6.40 14.77
N SER A 214 -7.06 5.35 13.98
CA SER A 214 -7.67 4.08 14.38
C SER A 214 -6.96 3.39 15.55
N PHE A 215 -5.70 3.71 15.77
CA PHE A 215 -4.90 3.16 16.89
C PHE A 215 -5.07 4.00 18.16
N TYR A 216 -4.91 5.31 18.06
CA TYR A 216 -4.70 6.18 19.23
C TYR A 216 -5.70 7.33 19.34
N GLY A 217 -6.68 7.43 18.46
CA GLY A 217 -7.56 8.61 18.37
C GLY A 217 -6.84 9.89 17.90
N LEU A 218 -5.53 9.78 17.58
CA LEU A 218 -4.69 10.90 17.15
C LEU A 218 -4.67 11.00 15.62
N ALA A 219 -5.00 12.16 15.10
CA ALA A 219 -5.00 12.43 13.67
C ALA A 219 -4.38 13.79 13.36
N ASP A 220 -3.44 13.83 12.41
CA ASP A 220 -2.92 15.09 11.87
C ASP A 220 -3.95 15.78 10.96
N VAL A 221 -4.87 15.02 10.36
CA VAL A 221 -5.94 15.49 9.49
C VAL A 221 -7.26 14.82 9.88
N HIS A 222 -8.36 15.59 9.82
CA HIS A 222 -9.69 15.06 10.17
C HIS A 222 -10.03 13.78 9.40
N ILE A 223 -10.55 12.77 10.11
CA ILE A 223 -10.80 11.41 9.59
C ILE A 223 -11.73 11.42 8.35
N GLY A 224 -12.74 12.27 8.34
CA GLY A 224 -13.65 12.40 7.19
C GLY A 224 -12.94 12.88 5.93
N THR A 225 -12.04 13.86 6.05
CA THR A 225 -11.20 14.35 4.95
C THR A 225 -10.26 13.24 4.47
N SER A 226 -9.66 12.49 5.38
CA SER A 226 -8.77 11.36 5.06
C SER A 226 -9.51 10.28 4.26
N LEU A 227 -10.70 9.89 4.67
CA LEU A 227 -11.53 8.93 3.94
C LEU A 227 -11.96 9.46 2.56
N ALA A 228 -12.38 10.73 2.49
CA ALA A 228 -12.81 11.35 1.23
C ALA A 228 -11.66 11.41 0.21
N MET A 229 -10.45 11.80 0.64
CA MET A 229 -9.27 11.86 -0.24
C MET A 229 -8.84 10.46 -0.71
N THR A 230 -8.90 9.47 0.16
CA THR A 230 -8.60 8.07 -0.22
C THR A 230 -9.62 7.54 -1.22
N ALA A 231 -10.91 7.80 -0.98
CA ALA A 231 -11.98 7.41 -1.91
C ALA A 231 -11.86 8.12 -3.26
N LEU A 232 -11.50 9.40 -3.26
CA LEU A 232 -11.26 10.17 -4.49
C LEU A 232 -10.09 9.58 -5.30
N PHE A 233 -9.01 9.21 -4.65
CA PHE A 233 -7.86 8.58 -5.31
C PHE A 233 -8.23 7.18 -5.87
N LEU A 234 -8.98 6.40 -5.11
CA LEU A 234 -9.53 5.11 -5.57
C LEU A 234 -10.39 5.28 -6.83
N LEU A 235 -11.33 6.22 -6.81
CA LEU A 235 -12.18 6.53 -7.96
C LEU A 235 -11.36 6.98 -9.17
N GLY A 236 -10.36 7.81 -8.97
CA GLY A 236 -9.42 8.23 -10.00
C GLY A 236 -8.72 7.04 -10.67
N CYS A 237 -8.19 6.11 -9.87
CA CYS A 237 -7.57 4.89 -10.39
C CYS A 237 -8.56 4.03 -11.19
N MET A 238 -9.80 3.88 -10.71
CA MET A 238 -10.84 3.12 -11.45
C MET A 238 -11.20 3.79 -12.79
N LEU A 239 -11.30 5.12 -12.83
CA LEU A 239 -11.58 5.86 -14.07
C LEU A 239 -10.43 5.72 -15.08
N VAL A 240 -9.18 5.81 -14.63
CA VAL A 240 -8.00 5.61 -15.47
C VAL A 240 -7.96 4.19 -16.03
N LEU A 241 -8.22 3.16 -15.22
CA LEU A 241 -8.28 1.78 -15.68
C LEU A 241 -9.41 1.57 -16.71
N ARG A 242 -10.59 2.11 -16.46
CA ARG A 242 -11.69 2.07 -17.42
C ARG A 242 -11.30 2.71 -18.76
N TRP A 243 -10.60 3.85 -18.72
CA TRP A 243 -10.09 4.51 -19.93
C TRP A 243 -9.06 3.65 -20.66
N ILE A 244 -8.08 3.06 -19.94
CA ILE A 244 -7.05 2.17 -20.50
C ILE A 244 -7.68 0.99 -21.25
N PHE A 245 -8.62 0.29 -20.60
CA PHE A 245 -9.27 -0.87 -21.22
C PHE A 245 -10.22 -0.51 -22.37
N LYS A 246 -10.86 0.68 -22.32
CA LYS A 246 -11.71 1.16 -23.40
C LYS A 246 -10.90 1.57 -24.64
N THR A 247 -9.72 2.15 -24.44
CA THR A 247 -8.85 2.61 -25.56
C THR A 247 -7.85 1.56 -26.02
N GLY A 248 -7.61 0.52 -25.22
CA GLY A 248 -6.55 -0.46 -25.48
C GLY A 248 -5.13 0.08 -25.26
N TYR A 249 -5.00 1.21 -24.56
CA TYR A 249 -3.73 1.89 -24.35
C TYR A 249 -2.70 0.99 -23.68
N ARG A 250 -1.57 0.71 -24.35
CA ARG A 250 -0.45 -0.13 -23.90
C ARG A 250 -0.81 -1.54 -23.40
N LEU A 251 -1.99 -2.04 -23.70
CA LEU A 251 -2.36 -3.43 -23.43
C LEU A 251 -1.74 -4.41 -24.43
N LYS A 252 -1.49 -3.92 -25.63
CA LYS A 252 -0.84 -4.63 -26.74
C LYS A 252 0.41 -3.83 -27.11
N SER A 253 1.55 -4.27 -26.71
CA SER A 253 2.85 -3.72 -27.12
C SER A 253 3.68 -4.82 -27.71
#